data_3efd0ebb2e2d8db76bccdd585512c337
#
_entry.id   3efd0ebb2e2d8db76bccdd585512c337
#
_cell.length_a   1.000
_cell.length_b   1.000
_cell.length_c   1.000
_cell.angle_alpha   90.00
_cell.angle_beta   90.00
_cell.angle_gamma   90.00
#
_symmetry.space_group_name_H-M   'P 1'
#
loop_
_entity.id
_entity.type
_entity.pdbx_description
1 polymer ?
#
loop_
_entity_poly.entity_id
_entity_poly.type
_entity_poly.pdbx_seq_one_letter_code
_entity_poly.pdbx_strand_id
1 'polypeptide(L)'
;MKKVAVLGSTGSIGTQTLDVVRANDHLEVVGLAAGSNVEMLEKQIREFHPRLVAVWKEEAARDLAVRVQDLDVKIVSQMGGLIELARMEESDILVTAIVGMIGIRPTMEAILSGKDIALANKETLVTAGHLIMPLAKQFGVQ
;
A
#
# COMPACT_ATOMS: atom_id res chain seq x y z
N MET A 1 1.10 -14.34 -10.16
CA MET A 1 0.94 -12.89 -10.05
C MET A 1 1.19 -12.45 -8.60
N LYS A 2 1.99 -11.45 -8.40
CA LYS A 2 2.23 -10.89 -7.06
C LYS A 2 1.19 -9.83 -6.73
N LYS A 3 0.60 -9.93 -5.56
CA LYS A 3 -0.40 -8.98 -5.09
C LYS A 3 0.25 -7.95 -4.18
N VAL A 4 0.05 -6.68 -4.49
CA VAL A 4 0.76 -5.55 -3.88
C VAL A 4 -0.18 -4.65 -3.13
N ALA A 5 0.20 -4.27 -1.91
CA ALA A 5 -0.43 -3.18 -1.18
C ALA A 5 0.55 -2.01 -1.13
N VAL A 6 0.07 -0.80 -1.43
CA VAL A 6 0.93 0.39 -1.49
C VAL A 6 0.58 1.34 -0.34
N LEU A 7 1.53 1.54 0.55
CA LEU A 7 1.40 2.44 1.69
C LEU A 7 1.95 3.81 1.27
N GLY A 8 1.07 4.79 1.05
CA GLY A 8 1.43 6.11 0.55
C GLY A 8 1.23 6.26 -0.95
N SER A 9 0.11 5.79 -1.49
CA SER A 9 -0.12 5.69 -2.93
C SER A 9 -0.29 7.02 -3.65
N THR A 10 -0.62 8.09 -2.94
CA THR A 10 -0.87 9.41 -3.56
C THR A 10 0.33 10.34 -3.55
N GLY A 11 1.40 9.97 -2.86
CA GLY A 11 2.63 10.76 -2.86
C GLY A 11 3.43 10.53 -4.13
N SER A 12 4.50 11.30 -4.29
CA SER A 12 5.36 11.22 -5.46
C SER A 12 5.91 9.80 -5.67
N ILE A 13 6.42 9.19 -4.63
CA ILE A 13 6.99 7.83 -4.70
C ILE A 13 5.88 6.80 -4.93
N GLY A 14 4.73 6.97 -4.25
CA GLY A 14 3.61 6.05 -4.42
C GLY A 14 3.05 6.05 -5.83
N THR A 15 2.92 7.22 -6.46
CA THR A 15 2.45 7.31 -7.84
C THR A 15 3.43 6.66 -8.81
N GLN A 16 4.73 6.82 -8.57
CA GLN A 16 5.76 6.14 -9.37
C GLN A 16 5.67 4.61 -9.21
N THR A 17 5.38 4.15 -8.01
CA THR A 17 5.17 2.72 -7.75
C THR A 17 4.01 2.19 -8.59
N LEU A 18 2.90 2.92 -8.64
CA LEU A 18 1.76 2.51 -9.45
C LEU A 18 2.08 2.51 -10.94
N ASP A 19 2.95 3.41 -11.41
CA ASP A 19 3.42 3.38 -12.78
C ASP A 19 4.17 2.08 -13.09
N VAL A 20 4.98 1.61 -12.16
CA VAL A 20 5.68 0.34 -12.30
C VAL A 20 4.69 -0.82 -12.36
N VAL A 21 3.65 -0.79 -11.53
CA VAL A 21 2.61 -1.82 -11.55
C VAL A 21 1.87 -1.83 -12.89
N ARG A 22 1.52 -0.65 -13.43
CA ARG A 22 0.86 -0.56 -14.74
C ARG A 22 1.67 -1.19 -15.86
N ALA A 23 2.99 -1.04 -15.78
CA ALA A 23 3.91 -1.53 -16.80
C ALA A 23 4.25 -3.01 -16.63
N ASN A 24 3.73 -3.68 -15.61
CA ASN A 24 4.12 -5.05 -15.28
C ASN A 24 2.90 -5.95 -15.05
N ASP A 25 2.64 -6.84 -16.00
CA ASP A 25 1.50 -7.76 -15.95
C ASP A 25 1.56 -8.76 -14.79
N HIS A 26 2.71 -8.89 -14.15
CA HIS A 26 2.89 -9.83 -13.03
C HIS A 26 2.51 -9.23 -11.67
N LEU A 27 2.10 -7.96 -11.64
CA LEU A 27 1.75 -7.27 -10.42
C LEU A 27 0.28 -6.85 -10.43
N GLU A 28 -0.37 -6.97 -9.27
CA GLU A 28 -1.76 -6.57 -9.08
C GLU A 28 -1.87 -5.77 -7.79
N VAL A 29 -2.55 -4.64 -7.84
CA VAL A 29 -2.78 -3.82 -6.64
C VAL A 29 -4.02 -4.33 -5.92
N VAL A 30 -3.86 -4.75 -4.66
CA VAL A 30 -4.97 -5.21 -3.83
C VAL A 30 -5.27 -4.26 -2.67
N GLY A 31 -4.34 -3.34 -2.37
CA GLY A 31 -4.53 -2.39 -1.29
C GLY A 31 -3.81 -1.08 -1.55
N LEU A 32 -4.41 0.01 -1.08
CA LEU A 32 -3.86 1.35 -1.18
C LEU A 32 -4.00 2.05 0.17
N ALA A 33 -3.06 2.92 0.49
CA ALA A 33 -3.17 3.77 1.68
C ALA A 33 -2.62 5.15 1.40
N ALA A 34 -3.30 6.17 1.92
CA ALA A 34 -2.87 7.55 1.78
C ALA A 34 -3.31 8.38 2.97
N GLY A 35 -2.86 9.65 3.05
CA GLY A 35 -3.20 10.55 4.14
C GLY A 35 -4.58 11.16 4.01
N SER A 36 -4.80 11.92 2.94
CA SER A 36 -6.05 12.67 2.79
C SER A 36 -6.44 13.03 1.36
N ASN A 37 -5.66 12.63 0.35
CA ASN A 37 -5.91 13.01 -1.04
C ASN A 37 -6.98 12.11 -1.67
N VAL A 38 -8.25 12.39 -1.35
CA VAL A 38 -9.36 11.54 -1.78
C VAL A 38 -9.61 11.58 -3.29
N GLU A 39 -9.33 12.70 -3.94
CA GLU A 39 -9.52 12.81 -5.39
C GLU A 39 -8.60 11.85 -6.14
N MET A 40 -7.32 11.83 -5.76
CA MET A 40 -6.36 10.92 -6.39
C MET A 40 -6.65 9.48 -5.99
N LEU A 41 -7.01 9.23 -4.73
CA LEU A 41 -7.38 7.88 -4.28
C LEU A 41 -8.56 7.34 -5.06
N GLU A 42 -9.58 8.15 -5.30
CA GLU A 42 -10.73 7.72 -6.08
C GLU A 42 -10.31 7.27 -7.48
N LYS A 43 -9.45 8.06 -8.14
CA LYS A 43 -8.93 7.69 -9.46
C LYS A 43 -8.15 6.37 -9.42
N GLN A 44 -7.32 6.20 -8.41
CA GLN A 44 -6.53 4.98 -8.24
C GLN A 44 -7.42 3.76 -7.98
N ILE A 45 -8.45 3.92 -7.15
CA ILE A 45 -9.41 2.85 -6.86
C ILE A 45 -10.13 2.42 -8.14
N ARG A 46 -10.59 3.38 -8.93
CA ARG A 46 -11.31 3.07 -10.17
C ARG A 46 -10.42 2.44 -11.23
N GLU A 47 -9.13 2.69 -11.18
CA GLU A 47 -8.17 2.09 -12.12
C GLU A 47 -7.74 0.70 -11.67
N PHE A 48 -7.36 0.53 -10.41
CA PHE A 48 -6.73 -0.70 -9.93
C PHE A 48 -7.69 -1.66 -9.23
N HIS A 49 -8.86 -1.20 -8.82
CA HIS A 49 -9.87 -2.00 -8.13
C HIS A 49 -9.31 -2.76 -6.91
N PRO A 50 -8.66 -2.04 -5.96
CA PRO A 50 -8.15 -2.69 -4.75
C PRO A 50 -9.30 -3.19 -3.88
N ARG A 51 -9.00 -4.13 -2.99
CA ARG A 51 -9.99 -4.67 -2.07
C ARG A 51 -10.10 -3.86 -0.80
N LEU A 52 -9.01 -3.22 -0.38
CA LEU A 52 -8.94 -2.47 0.87
C LEU A 52 -8.18 -1.17 0.64
N VAL A 53 -8.73 -0.08 1.16
CA VAL A 53 -8.08 1.24 1.11
C VAL A 53 -8.07 1.85 2.50
N ALA A 54 -6.89 2.25 2.97
CA ALA A 54 -6.73 2.91 4.26
C ALA A 54 -6.47 4.40 4.05
N VAL A 55 -7.19 5.24 4.77
CA VAL A 55 -7.03 6.69 4.71
C VAL A 55 -6.70 7.19 6.12
N TRP A 56 -5.55 7.85 6.28
CA TRP A 56 -5.10 8.28 7.60
C TRP A 56 -6.11 9.18 8.31
N LYS A 57 -6.64 10.19 7.59
CA LYS A 57 -7.62 11.10 8.16
C LYS A 57 -9.02 10.51 8.07
N GLU A 58 -9.70 10.39 9.21
CA GLU A 58 -11.02 9.79 9.27
C GLU A 58 -12.06 10.53 8.40
N GLU A 59 -12.00 11.86 8.40
CA GLU A 59 -12.90 12.67 7.57
C GLU A 59 -12.74 12.38 6.08
N ALA A 60 -11.47 12.25 5.65
CA ALA A 60 -11.17 11.91 4.26
C ALA A 60 -11.65 10.50 3.93
N ALA A 61 -11.54 9.57 4.89
CA ALA A 61 -12.03 8.21 4.69
C ALA A 61 -13.55 8.18 4.47
N ARG A 62 -14.28 8.98 5.23
CA ARG A 62 -15.75 9.09 5.06
C ARG A 62 -16.11 9.66 3.70
N ASP A 63 -15.41 10.72 3.26
CA ASP A 63 -15.64 11.31 1.96
C ASP A 63 -15.34 10.29 0.84
N LEU A 64 -14.23 9.59 0.95
CA LEU A 64 -13.87 8.58 -0.04
C LEU A 64 -14.90 7.46 -0.10
N ALA A 65 -15.38 7.00 1.04
CA ALA A 65 -16.40 5.95 1.09
C ALA A 65 -17.65 6.32 0.31
N VAL A 66 -18.07 7.59 0.40
CA VAL A 66 -19.22 8.10 -0.36
C VAL A 66 -18.89 8.14 -1.86
N ARG A 67 -17.70 8.60 -2.22
CA ARG A 67 -17.28 8.74 -3.62
C ARG A 67 -17.21 7.39 -4.35
N VAL A 68 -16.88 6.32 -3.65
CA VAL A 68 -16.69 4.99 -4.24
C VAL A 68 -17.75 3.98 -3.77
N GLN A 69 -18.88 4.45 -3.29
CA GLN A 69 -19.94 3.56 -2.79
C GLN A 69 -20.50 2.62 -3.85
N ASP A 70 -20.28 2.93 -5.12
CA ASP A 70 -20.66 2.09 -6.25
C ASP A 70 -19.68 0.94 -6.51
N LEU A 71 -18.56 0.91 -5.79
CA LEU A 71 -17.51 -0.09 -5.98
C LEU A 71 -17.42 -1.02 -4.76
N ASP A 72 -16.95 -2.23 -5.01
CA ASP A 72 -16.75 -3.23 -3.95
C ASP A 72 -15.35 -3.05 -3.35
N VAL A 73 -15.22 -2.07 -2.47
CA VAL A 73 -13.96 -1.76 -1.80
C VAL A 73 -14.24 -1.38 -0.35
N LYS A 74 -13.40 -1.88 0.58
CA LYS A 74 -13.51 -1.56 1.99
C LYS A 74 -12.63 -0.35 2.31
N ILE A 75 -13.19 0.66 2.94
CA ILE A 75 -12.47 1.87 3.35
C ILE A 75 -12.27 1.84 4.86
N VAL A 76 -11.02 1.97 5.31
CA VAL A 76 -10.66 2.02 6.72
C VAL A 76 -9.82 3.26 6.99
N SER A 77 -9.58 3.60 8.26
CA SER A 77 -8.90 4.85 8.58
C SER A 77 -7.94 4.71 9.78
N GLN A 78 -7.09 5.70 9.94
CA GLN A 78 -6.17 5.86 11.05
C GLN A 78 -5.15 4.71 11.15
N MET A 79 -4.43 4.61 12.28
CA MET A 79 -3.39 3.59 12.44
C MET A 79 -3.96 2.17 12.36
N GLY A 80 -5.13 1.94 12.94
CA GLY A 80 -5.79 0.63 12.83
C GLY A 80 -6.04 0.24 11.39
N GLY A 81 -6.45 1.19 10.54
CA GLY A 81 -6.66 0.95 9.12
C GLY A 81 -5.36 0.65 8.38
N LEU A 82 -4.29 1.38 8.70
CA LEU A 82 -2.98 1.13 8.10
C LEU A 82 -2.45 -0.27 8.47
N ILE A 83 -2.64 -0.67 9.72
CA ILE A 83 -2.23 -2.00 10.18
C ILE A 83 -3.06 -3.08 9.48
N GLU A 84 -4.36 -2.87 9.37
CA GLU A 84 -5.22 -3.81 8.66
C GLU A 84 -4.77 -4.00 7.21
N LEU A 85 -4.42 -2.90 6.53
CA LEU A 85 -3.88 -2.95 5.18
C LEU A 85 -2.57 -3.75 5.13
N ALA A 86 -1.67 -3.45 6.07
CA ALA A 86 -0.35 -4.09 6.11
C ALA A 86 -0.46 -5.60 6.34
N ARG A 87 -1.48 -6.04 7.05
CA ARG A 87 -1.68 -7.45 7.40
C ARG A 87 -2.68 -8.17 6.52
N MET A 88 -3.25 -7.50 5.51
CA MET A 88 -4.29 -8.13 4.70
C MET A 88 -3.81 -9.43 4.06
N GLU A 89 -4.66 -10.42 4.11
CA GLU A 89 -4.29 -11.79 3.69
C GLU A 89 -3.99 -11.86 2.19
N GLU A 90 -4.67 -11.08 1.39
CA GLU A 90 -4.55 -11.12 -0.06
C GLU A 90 -3.24 -10.55 -0.59
N SER A 91 -2.51 -9.74 0.18
CA SER A 91 -1.28 -9.12 -0.33
C SER A 91 -0.06 -10.01 -0.09
N ASP A 92 0.85 -10.01 -1.05
CA ASP A 92 2.14 -10.69 -0.94
C ASP A 92 3.26 -9.73 -0.56
N ILE A 93 3.15 -8.48 -1.02
CA ILE A 93 4.18 -7.46 -0.85
C ILE A 93 3.53 -6.17 -0.34
N LEU A 94 4.15 -5.56 0.66
CA LEU A 94 3.81 -4.20 1.08
C LEU A 94 4.88 -3.24 0.56
N VAL A 95 4.48 -2.30 -0.28
CA VAL A 95 5.37 -1.23 -0.76
C VAL A 95 5.21 -0.05 0.18
N THR A 96 6.28 0.31 0.89
CA THR A 96 6.27 1.42 1.85
C THR A 96 6.77 2.69 1.18
N ALA A 97 5.86 3.60 0.86
CA ALA A 97 6.17 4.88 0.21
C ALA A 97 5.83 6.08 1.11
N ILE A 98 5.58 5.83 2.39
CA ILE A 98 5.35 6.86 3.40
C ILE A 98 6.67 7.16 4.11
N VAL A 99 6.97 8.44 4.30
CA VAL A 99 8.13 8.86 5.10
C VAL A 99 7.68 9.15 6.53
N GLY A 100 8.59 8.96 7.48
CA GLY A 100 8.36 9.30 8.87
C GLY A 100 7.78 8.16 9.70
N MET A 101 7.36 8.51 10.92
CA MET A 101 7.00 7.54 11.96
C MET A 101 5.72 6.77 11.66
N ILE A 102 4.81 7.35 10.88
CA ILE A 102 3.51 6.73 10.58
C ILE A 102 3.68 5.39 9.86
N GLY A 103 4.69 5.30 9.00
CA GLY A 103 4.91 4.08 8.21
C GLY A 103 5.62 2.95 8.96
N ILE A 104 6.26 3.24 10.09
CA ILE A 104 7.08 2.24 10.80
C ILE A 104 6.24 1.09 11.32
N ARG A 105 5.17 1.39 12.05
CA ARG A 105 4.34 0.36 12.67
C ARG A 105 3.63 -0.54 11.66
N PRO A 106 2.97 0.00 10.63
CA PRO A 106 2.38 -0.86 9.60
C PRO A 106 3.42 -1.74 8.91
N THR A 107 4.61 -1.21 8.63
CA THR A 107 5.68 -1.98 8.00
C THR A 107 6.12 -3.14 8.88
N MET A 108 6.31 -2.91 10.18
CA MET A 108 6.66 -3.98 11.11
C MET A 108 5.57 -5.04 11.20
N GLU A 109 4.30 -4.62 11.23
CA GLU A 109 3.18 -5.56 11.28
C GLU A 109 3.13 -6.42 10.01
N ALA A 110 3.42 -5.84 8.85
CA ALA A 110 3.47 -6.60 7.60
C ALA A 110 4.58 -7.66 7.65
N ILE A 111 5.75 -7.30 8.13
CA ILE A 111 6.87 -8.24 8.28
C ILE A 111 6.48 -9.39 9.21
N LEU A 112 5.87 -9.07 10.35
CA LEU A 112 5.43 -10.08 11.31
C LEU A 112 4.33 -10.99 10.75
N SER A 113 3.60 -10.50 9.75
CA SER A 113 2.54 -11.28 9.08
C SER A 113 3.05 -12.07 7.88
N GLY A 114 4.35 -12.06 7.63
CA GLY A 114 4.93 -12.83 6.56
C GLY A 114 4.96 -12.16 5.19
N LYS A 115 4.76 -10.84 5.15
CA LYS A 115 4.78 -10.10 3.88
C LYS A 115 6.19 -9.70 3.50
N ASP A 116 6.47 -9.69 2.21
CA ASP A 116 7.68 -9.07 1.69
C ASP A 116 7.53 -7.56 1.72
N ILE A 117 8.63 -6.85 1.96
CA ILE A 117 8.60 -5.40 2.06
C ILE A 117 9.48 -4.79 0.98
N ALA A 118 8.93 -3.81 0.27
CA ALA A 118 9.67 -2.98 -0.67
C ALA A 118 9.68 -1.55 -0.14
N LEU A 119 10.87 -1.03 0.17
CA LEU A 119 11.02 0.36 0.56
C LEU A 119 11.04 1.20 -0.72
N ALA A 120 9.96 1.92 -0.96
CA ALA A 120 9.75 2.60 -2.23
C ALA A 120 10.43 3.95 -2.27
N ASN A 121 11.59 4.00 -2.88
CA ASN A 121 12.22 5.20 -3.38
C ASN A 121 12.73 4.83 -4.78
N LYS A 122 13.29 5.79 -5.52
CA LYS A 122 13.74 5.52 -6.89
C LYS A 122 14.72 4.36 -6.95
N GLU A 123 15.69 4.37 -6.05
CA GLU A 123 16.72 3.33 -6.01
C GLU A 123 16.11 2.00 -5.62
N THR A 124 15.21 2.01 -4.65
CA THR A 124 14.55 0.79 -4.17
C THR A 124 13.74 0.13 -5.27
N LEU A 125 13.03 0.90 -6.08
CA LEU A 125 12.23 0.32 -7.17
C LEU A 125 13.10 -0.41 -8.19
N VAL A 126 14.32 0.08 -8.43
CA VAL A 126 15.26 -0.55 -9.34
C VAL A 126 15.95 -1.75 -8.69
N THR A 127 16.28 -1.67 -7.39
CA THR A 127 17.04 -2.69 -6.67
C THR A 127 16.20 -3.36 -5.58
N ALA A 128 14.89 -3.38 -5.72
CA ALA A 128 13.97 -3.87 -4.68
C ALA A 128 14.34 -5.25 -4.14
N GLY A 129 14.74 -6.16 -5.01
CA GLY A 129 15.14 -7.50 -4.61
C GLY A 129 16.28 -7.51 -3.59
N HIS A 130 17.23 -6.61 -3.74
CA HIS A 130 18.39 -6.53 -2.84
C HIS A 130 18.04 -5.92 -1.48
N LEU A 131 17.06 -4.99 -1.44
CA LEU A 131 16.67 -4.34 -0.20
C LEU A 131 15.63 -5.14 0.57
N ILE A 132 14.72 -5.80 -0.13
CA ILE A 132 13.70 -6.64 0.50
C ILE A 132 14.34 -7.83 1.22
N MET A 133 15.31 -8.47 0.58
CA MET A 133 15.89 -9.71 1.12
C MET A 133 16.55 -9.54 2.49
N PRO A 134 17.38 -8.50 2.75
CA PRO A 134 17.95 -8.32 4.09
C PRO A 134 16.88 -8.12 5.17
N LEU A 135 15.84 -7.33 4.89
CA LEU A 135 14.78 -7.11 5.85
C LEU A 135 13.98 -8.39 6.10
N ALA A 136 13.64 -9.09 5.03
CA ALA A 136 12.89 -10.33 5.13
C ALA A 136 13.67 -11.38 5.93
N LYS A 137 14.98 -11.49 5.70
CA LYS A 137 15.84 -12.42 6.44
C LYS A 137 15.84 -12.11 7.93
N GLN A 138 15.95 -10.84 8.29
CA GLN A 138 16.03 -10.41 9.69
C GLN A 138 14.82 -10.86 10.48
N PHE A 139 13.64 -10.90 9.85
CA PHE A 139 12.38 -11.24 10.50
C PHE A 139 11.84 -12.63 10.09
N GLY A 140 12.63 -13.41 9.36
CA GLY A 140 12.20 -14.74 8.95
C GLY A 140 11.16 -14.75 7.83
N VAL A 141 11.08 -13.69 7.05
CA VAL A 141 10.14 -13.51 5.93
C VAL A 141 10.90 -13.59 4.61
N GLN A 142 10.19 -13.85 3.54
CA GLN A 142 10.80 -13.88 2.21
C GLN A 142 10.37 -12.75 1.32
#